data_0322741aa3e43ec8cd1cc18cb19eb567
#
_entry.id   0322741aa3e43ec8cd1cc18cb19eb567
#
_cell.length_a   1.000
_cell.length_b   1.000
_cell.length_c   1.000
_cell.angle_alpha   90.00
_cell.angle_beta   90.00
_cell.angle_gamma   90.00
#
_symmetry.space_group_name_H-M   'P 1'
#
loop_
_entity.id
_entity.type
_entity.pdbx_description
1 polymer ?
#
loop_
_entity_poly.entity_id
_entity_poly.type
_entity_poly.pdbx_seq_one_letter_code
_entity_poly.pdbx_strand_id
1 'polypeptide(L)'
;MSNMLNFINSNDIEFYISKGNLLCLKYKDEDIGRVSVKRMFPFEYEEEYIAVSKENYTRNDDENEIGIIRDLASLVPEQYEILKNELEKRYFIPEITEVEFIKEEYGNISFKVITTSGKRDFVINDMGSNVKNLGSDRIMLTDIFGNRYYITNINNLDDKTLKILEIWI
;
A
#
# COMPACT_ATOMS: atom_id res chain seq x y z
N MET A 1 10.22 -6.54 -28.47
CA MET A 1 11.45 -6.15 -27.72
C MET A 1 11.25 -6.60 -26.29
N SER A 2 12.16 -7.42 -25.77
CA SER A 2 12.11 -7.88 -24.38
C SER A 2 12.39 -6.68 -23.50
N ASN A 3 11.37 -6.16 -22.77
CA ASN A 3 11.59 -5.22 -21.68
C ASN A 3 12.30 -5.99 -20.56
N MET A 4 13.63 -5.99 -20.58
CA MET A 4 14.40 -6.45 -19.43
C MET A 4 14.15 -5.46 -18.29
N LEU A 5 13.65 -5.96 -17.17
CA LEU A 5 13.49 -5.18 -15.95
C LEU A 5 14.85 -4.55 -15.58
N ASN A 6 14.87 -3.23 -15.43
CA ASN A 6 16.07 -2.49 -15.08
C ASN A 6 16.26 -2.50 -13.55
N PHE A 7 16.99 -3.50 -13.04
CA PHE A 7 17.30 -3.55 -11.61
C PHE A 7 18.43 -2.58 -11.25
N ILE A 8 18.19 -1.78 -10.21
CA ILE A 8 19.13 -0.83 -9.66
C ILE A 8 20.05 -1.56 -8.65
N ASN A 9 21.35 -1.26 -8.73
CA ASN A 9 22.28 -1.73 -7.71
C ASN A 9 22.17 -0.83 -6.45
N SER A 10 22.04 -1.46 -5.28
CA SER A 10 21.93 -0.76 -4.00
C SER A 10 23.12 0.17 -3.68
N ASN A 11 24.30 -0.11 -4.26
CA ASN A 11 25.50 0.73 -4.08
C ASN A 11 25.50 2.00 -4.94
N ASP A 12 24.63 2.08 -5.95
CA ASP A 12 24.57 3.19 -6.90
C ASP A 12 23.54 4.25 -6.49
N ILE A 13 22.83 4.06 -5.39
CA ILE A 13 21.71 4.90 -4.96
C ILE A 13 21.90 5.45 -3.54
N GLU A 14 21.53 6.71 -3.37
CA GLU A 14 21.43 7.36 -2.06
C GLU A 14 20.14 8.18 -2.01
N PHE A 15 19.15 7.70 -1.25
CA PHE A 15 17.93 8.45 -0.99
C PHE A 15 18.11 9.42 0.15
N TYR A 16 17.50 10.59 0.04
CA TYR A 16 17.48 11.59 1.09
C TYR A 16 16.15 12.34 1.13
N ILE A 17 15.83 12.91 2.27
CA ILE A 17 14.65 13.76 2.43
C ILE A 17 15.09 15.22 2.33
N SER A 18 14.52 15.96 1.37
CA SER A 18 14.82 17.37 1.17
C SER A 18 14.23 18.25 2.28
N LYS A 19 14.61 19.53 2.32
CA LYS A 19 14.05 20.53 3.26
C LYS A 19 12.53 20.69 3.14
N GLY A 20 11.94 20.35 1.98
CA GLY A 20 10.51 20.34 1.75
C GLY A 20 9.82 19.03 2.13
N ASN A 21 10.48 18.13 2.84
CA ASN A 21 9.99 16.79 3.21
C ASN A 21 9.61 15.92 2.00
N LEU A 22 10.37 16.03 0.91
CA LEU A 22 10.18 15.26 -0.31
C LEU A 22 11.29 14.23 -0.46
N LEU A 23 10.94 13.02 -0.93
CA LEU A 23 11.92 11.99 -1.25
C LEU A 23 12.71 12.40 -2.50
N CYS A 24 14.03 12.38 -2.38
CA CYS A 24 14.98 12.67 -3.44
C CYS A 24 16.00 11.53 -3.57
N LEU A 25 16.64 11.45 -4.74
CA LEU A 25 17.59 10.41 -5.08
C LEU A 25 18.86 11.01 -5.70
N LYS A 26 20.02 10.54 -5.24
CA LYS A 26 21.26 10.56 -6.01
C LYS A 26 21.49 9.18 -6.62
N TYR A 27 21.75 9.14 -7.90
CA TYR A 27 22.01 7.90 -8.66
C TYR A 27 23.34 8.02 -9.39
N LYS A 28 24.29 7.13 -9.06
CA LYS A 28 25.67 7.16 -9.59
C LYS A 28 26.31 8.54 -9.43
N ASP A 29 26.23 9.09 -8.21
CA ASP A 29 26.76 10.40 -7.82
C ASP A 29 26.10 11.62 -8.48
N GLU A 30 25.08 11.42 -9.35
CA GLU A 30 24.27 12.48 -9.94
C GLU A 30 23.02 12.74 -9.11
N ASP A 31 22.75 13.99 -8.75
CA ASP A 31 21.52 14.35 -8.04
C ASP A 31 20.34 14.40 -9.03
N ILE A 32 19.50 13.39 -8.97
CA ILE A 32 18.28 13.25 -9.80
C ILE A 32 17.18 14.18 -9.30
N GLY A 33 17.23 14.58 -8.03
CA GLY A 33 16.19 15.36 -7.38
C GLY A 33 15.02 14.51 -6.92
N ARG A 34 13.81 15.09 -6.98
CA ARG A 34 12.59 14.44 -6.47
C ARG A 34 12.22 13.18 -7.24
N VAL A 35 11.94 12.13 -6.48
CA VAL A 35 11.55 10.82 -7.01
C VAL A 35 10.30 10.29 -6.31
N SER A 36 9.67 9.32 -6.95
CA SER A 36 8.53 8.57 -6.45
C SER A 36 8.89 7.09 -6.38
N VAL A 37 8.47 6.42 -5.32
CA VAL A 37 8.65 4.97 -5.14
C VAL A 37 7.29 4.29 -5.07
N LYS A 38 7.18 3.11 -5.71
CA LYS A 38 5.93 2.33 -5.76
C LYS A 38 6.24 0.85 -5.61
N ARG A 39 5.42 0.14 -4.83
CA ARG A 39 5.41 -1.33 -4.80
C ARG A 39 4.83 -1.86 -6.11
N MET A 40 5.54 -2.75 -6.81
CA MET A 40 4.99 -3.43 -7.98
C MET A 40 3.96 -4.49 -7.58
N PHE A 41 4.15 -5.12 -6.41
CA PHE A 41 3.28 -6.14 -5.84
C PHE A 41 2.89 -5.76 -4.40
N PRO A 42 1.96 -4.82 -4.20
CA PRO A 42 1.73 -4.19 -2.90
C PRO A 42 1.13 -5.12 -1.83
N PHE A 43 0.66 -6.33 -2.20
CA PHE A 43 0.01 -7.26 -1.27
C PHE A 43 0.77 -8.56 -1.05
N GLU A 44 1.67 -8.93 -1.95
CA GLU A 44 2.40 -10.21 -1.91
C GLU A 44 3.86 -10.02 -1.54
N TYR A 45 4.49 -8.96 -2.07
CA TYR A 45 5.91 -8.66 -1.92
C TYR A 45 6.09 -7.19 -1.50
N GLU A 46 5.73 -6.89 -0.24
CA GLU A 46 5.66 -5.50 0.24
C GLU A 46 7.02 -4.80 0.29
N GLU A 47 8.09 -5.55 0.47
CA GLU A 47 9.47 -5.04 0.55
C GLU A 47 10.31 -5.37 -0.69
N GLU A 48 9.74 -6.05 -1.68
CA GLU A 48 10.42 -6.43 -2.91
C GLU A 48 9.84 -5.69 -4.13
N TYR A 49 10.65 -5.60 -5.17
CA TYR A 49 10.26 -5.02 -6.47
C TYR A 49 9.69 -3.61 -6.35
N ILE A 50 10.50 -2.71 -5.80
CA ILE A 50 10.12 -1.31 -5.65
C ILE A 50 10.54 -0.52 -6.89
N ALA A 51 9.58 -0.05 -7.67
CA ALA A 51 9.82 0.81 -8.81
C ALA A 51 10.18 2.23 -8.35
N VAL A 52 11.23 2.79 -8.93
CA VAL A 52 11.72 4.15 -8.68
C VAL A 52 11.58 4.96 -9.95
N SER A 53 10.91 6.10 -9.89
CA SER A 53 10.69 6.99 -11.02
C SER A 53 10.92 8.45 -10.65
N LYS A 54 11.36 9.26 -11.63
CA LYS A 54 11.41 10.72 -11.48
C LYS A 54 9.99 11.26 -11.32
N GLU A 55 9.80 12.19 -10.41
CA GLU A 55 8.51 12.86 -10.27
C GLU A 55 8.45 14.09 -11.18
N ASN A 56 8.23 13.84 -12.48
CA ASN A 56 8.04 14.88 -13.48
C ASN A 56 6.59 14.84 -13.99
N TYR A 57 6.03 16.01 -14.24
CA TYR A 57 4.66 16.21 -14.73
C TYR A 57 4.43 15.82 -16.21
N THR A 58 5.30 15.04 -16.82
CA THR A 58 5.13 14.59 -18.20
C THR A 58 4.40 13.25 -18.26
N ARG A 59 3.46 13.14 -19.20
CA ARG A 59 2.53 12.00 -19.35
C ARG A 59 3.16 10.69 -19.87
N ASN A 60 4.47 10.63 -20.08
CA ASN A 60 5.17 9.43 -20.55
C ASN A 60 5.83 8.73 -19.37
N ASP A 61 5.15 7.72 -18.83
CA ASP A 61 5.63 6.94 -17.68
C ASP A 61 6.98 6.23 -17.96
N ASP A 62 7.22 5.81 -19.21
CA ASP A 62 8.43 5.06 -19.59
C ASP A 62 9.72 5.90 -19.56
N GLU A 63 9.64 7.21 -19.78
CA GLU A 63 10.81 8.11 -19.74
C GLU A 63 11.21 8.52 -18.32
N ASN A 64 10.34 8.29 -17.35
CA ASN A 64 10.54 8.69 -15.96
C ASN A 64 11.06 7.55 -15.09
N GLU A 65 11.02 6.30 -15.56
CA GLU A 65 11.50 5.15 -14.78
C GLU A 65 13.01 5.18 -14.67
N ILE A 66 13.53 5.17 -13.43
CA ILE A 66 14.95 5.04 -13.13
C ILE A 66 15.32 3.56 -13.06
N GLY A 67 14.46 2.76 -12.46
CA GLY A 67 14.59 1.31 -12.36
C GLY A 67 13.92 0.71 -11.13
N ILE A 68 14.25 -0.54 -10.81
CA ILE A 68 13.60 -1.34 -9.79
C ILE A 68 14.61 -1.75 -8.73
N ILE A 69 14.30 -1.50 -7.47
CA ILE A 69 15.01 -2.11 -6.33
C ILE A 69 14.38 -3.47 -6.10
N ARG A 70 15.19 -4.53 -6.18
CA ARG A 70 14.70 -5.90 -6.07
C ARG A 70 14.20 -6.22 -4.66
N ASP A 71 14.93 -5.79 -3.63
CA ASP A 71 14.65 -6.09 -2.24
C ASP A 71 15.18 -4.96 -1.36
N LEU A 72 14.32 -4.38 -0.54
CA LEU A 72 14.69 -3.31 0.40
C LEU A 72 15.72 -3.78 1.44
N ALA A 73 15.70 -5.07 1.81
CA ALA A 73 16.67 -5.64 2.75
C ALA A 73 18.13 -5.62 2.21
N SER A 74 18.30 -5.42 0.91
CA SER A 74 19.64 -5.24 0.30
C SER A 74 20.26 -3.87 0.54
N LEU A 75 19.49 -2.92 1.04
CA LEU A 75 19.92 -1.55 1.32
C LEU A 75 20.62 -1.45 2.69
N VAL A 76 21.47 -0.44 2.85
CA VAL A 76 21.98 -0.11 4.19
C VAL A 76 20.82 0.37 5.09
N PRO A 77 20.89 0.17 6.41
CA PRO A 77 19.77 0.41 7.31
C PRO A 77 19.14 1.81 7.20
N GLU A 78 19.94 2.84 7.00
CA GLU A 78 19.45 4.22 6.84
C GLU A 78 18.59 4.38 5.59
N GLN A 79 19.01 3.81 4.47
CA GLN A 79 18.28 3.85 3.19
C GLN A 79 16.99 3.01 3.24
N TYR A 80 17.07 1.84 3.88
CA TYR A 80 15.91 1.00 4.14
C TYR A 80 14.83 1.76 4.91
N GLU A 81 15.16 2.43 6.02
CA GLU A 81 14.21 3.18 6.84
C GLU A 81 13.59 4.35 6.08
N ILE A 82 14.38 5.09 5.28
CA ILE A 82 13.85 6.19 4.45
C ILE A 82 12.79 5.68 3.49
N LEU A 83 13.08 4.61 2.74
CA LEU A 83 12.15 4.06 1.75
C LEU A 83 10.94 3.39 2.39
N LYS A 84 11.14 2.65 3.47
CA LYS A 84 10.07 2.01 4.22
C LYS A 84 9.06 3.04 4.70
N ASN A 85 9.52 4.12 5.35
CA ASN A 85 8.65 5.20 5.81
C ASN A 85 7.88 5.86 4.66
N GLU A 86 8.52 6.05 3.49
CA GLU A 86 7.86 6.67 2.34
C GLU A 86 6.82 5.75 1.71
N LEU A 87 7.10 4.45 1.62
CA LEU A 87 6.16 3.44 1.16
C LEU A 87 4.98 3.28 2.12
N GLU A 88 5.23 3.29 3.43
CA GLU A 88 4.16 3.23 4.45
C GLU A 88 3.22 4.42 4.34
N LYS A 89 3.72 5.64 4.17
CA LYS A 89 2.87 6.82 3.94
C LYS A 89 1.96 6.66 2.72
N ARG A 90 2.46 6.06 1.65
CA ARG A 90 1.72 5.86 0.40
C ARG A 90 0.71 4.72 0.47
N TYR A 91 1.09 3.62 1.11
CA TYR A 91 0.31 2.37 1.17
C TYR A 91 -0.34 2.14 2.52
N PHE A 92 -0.37 3.17 3.37
CA PHE A 92 -1.03 3.07 4.65
C PHE A 92 -2.51 2.76 4.46
N ILE A 93 -2.92 1.59 4.94
CA ILE A 93 -4.31 1.17 4.98
C ILE A 93 -4.68 0.99 6.46
N PRO A 94 -5.68 1.74 6.97
CA PRO A 94 -6.09 1.59 8.36
C PRO A 94 -6.53 0.16 8.68
N GLU A 95 -6.02 -0.39 9.76
CA GLU A 95 -6.48 -1.67 10.29
C GLU A 95 -7.72 -1.48 11.15
N ILE A 96 -8.75 -2.30 10.93
CA ILE A 96 -9.93 -2.35 11.77
C ILE A 96 -9.59 -3.17 13.02
N THR A 97 -9.63 -2.53 14.17
CA THR A 97 -9.37 -3.14 15.48
C THR A 97 -10.63 -3.56 16.18
N GLU A 98 -11.77 -2.90 15.87
CA GLU A 98 -13.07 -3.18 16.44
C GLU A 98 -14.19 -2.81 15.48
N VAL A 99 -15.25 -3.63 15.43
CA VAL A 99 -16.48 -3.32 14.70
C VAL A 99 -17.57 -2.95 15.71
N GLU A 100 -17.84 -1.66 15.87
CA GLU A 100 -18.89 -1.16 16.78
C GLU A 100 -20.30 -1.45 16.24
N PHE A 101 -20.45 -1.40 14.91
CA PHE A 101 -21.74 -1.61 14.24
C PHE A 101 -21.54 -2.15 12.84
N ILE A 102 -22.36 -3.13 12.48
CA ILE A 102 -22.46 -3.66 11.12
C ILE A 102 -23.95 -3.93 10.79
N LYS A 103 -24.37 -3.53 9.59
CA LYS A 103 -25.72 -3.78 9.11
C LYS A 103 -25.71 -3.98 7.60
N GLU A 104 -26.37 -5.05 7.16
CA GLU A 104 -26.65 -5.31 5.76
C GLU A 104 -28.07 -4.84 5.41
N GLU A 105 -28.19 -4.02 4.37
CA GLU A 105 -29.48 -3.59 3.81
C GLU A 105 -29.35 -3.44 2.29
N TYR A 106 -30.25 -4.11 1.56
CA TYR A 106 -30.35 -4.00 0.08
C TYR A 106 -29.02 -4.20 -0.65
N GLY A 107 -28.21 -5.17 -0.19
CA GLY A 107 -26.92 -5.49 -0.80
C GLY A 107 -25.79 -4.50 -0.47
N ASN A 108 -26.02 -3.57 0.46
CA ASN A 108 -24.99 -2.71 1.01
C ASN A 108 -24.70 -3.10 2.46
N ILE A 109 -23.45 -3.02 2.88
CA ILE A 109 -23.07 -3.22 4.27
C ILE A 109 -22.55 -1.90 4.83
N SER A 110 -23.20 -1.43 5.89
CA SER A 110 -22.78 -0.25 6.64
C SER A 110 -21.93 -0.66 7.82
N PHE A 111 -20.79 -0.01 7.99
CA PHE A 111 -19.85 -0.22 9.09
C PHE A 111 -19.67 1.04 9.93
N LYS A 112 -19.57 0.86 11.25
CA LYS A 112 -18.93 1.79 12.17
C LYS A 112 -17.84 1.04 12.89
N VAL A 113 -16.62 1.50 12.74
CA VAL A 113 -15.42 0.79 13.18
C VAL A 113 -14.45 1.69 13.92
N ILE A 114 -13.64 1.08 14.78
CA ILE A 114 -12.41 1.67 15.30
C ILE A 114 -11.27 1.13 14.45
N THR A 115 -10.43 2.02 13.96
CA THR A 115 -9.23 1.67 13.20
C THR A 115 -7.98 2.22 13.86
N THR A 116 -6.82 1.80 13.39
CA THR A 116 -5.51 2.35 13.79
C THR A 116 -5.37 3.86 13.51
N SER A 117 -6.29 4.43 12.69
CA SER A 117 -6.37 5.87 12.39
C SER A 117 -7.60 6.55 12.99
N GLY A 118 -8.24 5.93 14.02
CA GLY A 118 -9.43 6.43 14.69
C GLY A 118 -10.73 5.88 14.12
N LYS A 119 -11.85 6.43 14.58
CA LYS A 119 -13.19 5.96 14.18
C LYS A 119 -13.46 6.26 12.70
N ARG A 120 -14.13 5.30 12.04
CA ARG A 120 -14.58 5.42 10.65
C ARG A 120 -16.00 4.86 10.50
N ASP A 121 -16.79 5.57 9.70
CA ASP A 121 -18.11 5.14 9.24
C ASP A 121 -18.02 5.03 7.72
N PHE A 122 -18.35 3.87 7.17
CA PHE A 122 -18.30 3.65 5.72
C PHE A 122 -19.33 2.61 5.26
N VAL A 123 -19.57 2.59 3.97
CA VAL A 123 -20.48 1.66 3.32
C VAL A 123 -19.74 0.89 2.22
N ILE A 124 -19.99 -0.40 2.14
CA ILE A 124 -19.52 -1.26 1.06
C ILE A 124 -20.71 -1.68 0.22
N ASN A 125 -20.63 -1.52 -1.08
CA ASN A 125 -21.50 -2.12 -2.07
C ASN A 125 -20.74 -3.17 -2.88
N ASP A 126 -21.43 -3.94 -3.73
CA ASP A 126 -20.81 -4.96 -4.57
C ASP A 126 -19.73 -5.76 -3.82
N MET A 127 -20.19 -6.51 -2.82
CA MET A 127 -19.34 -7.24 -1.88
C MET A 127 -18.34 -8.17 -2.59
N GLY A 128 -18.74 -8.80 -3.68
CA GLY A 128 -17.88 -9.71 -4.45
C GLY A 128 -16.63 -9.02 -5.02
N SER A 129 -16.71 -7.73 -5.31
CA SER A 129 -15.58 -6.95 -5.82
C SER A 129 -14.82 -6.22 -4.72
N ASN A 130 -15.50 -5.85 -3.64
CA ASN A 130 -15.00 -4.93 -2.62
C ASN A 130 -14.60 -5.59 -1.30
N VAL A 131 -14.86 -6.89 -1.13
CA VAL A 131 -14.33 -7.72 -0.04
C VAL A 131 -13.34 -8.71 -0.62
N LYS A 132 -12.08 -8.63 -0.26
CA LYS A 132 -11.03 -9.50 -0.77
C LYS A 132 -10.38 -10.28 0.35
N ASN A 133 -10.42 -11.60 0.23
CA ASN A 133 -9.64 -12.50 1.06
C ASN A 133 -8.17 -12.47 0.60
N LEU A 134 -7.27 -12.08 1.50
CA LEU A 134 -5.83 -11.99 1.24
C LEU A 134 -5.06 -13.24 1.71
N GLY A 135 -5.79 -14.26 2.18
CA GLY A 135 -5.21 -15.43 2.80
C GLY A 135 -4.77 -15.19 4.26
N SER A 136 -4.48 -16.28 4.98
CA SER A 136 -4.04 -16.23 6.39
C SER A 136 -4.98 -15.42 7.29
N ASP A 137 -6.30 -15.63 7.12
CA ASP A 137 -7.37 -14.96 7.89
C ASP A 137 -7.43 -13.43 7.75
N ARG A 138 -6.82 -12.89 6.68
CA ARG A 138 -6.80 -11.44 6.40
C ARG A 138 -7.80 -11.05 5.33
N ILE A 139 -8.49 -9.96 5.54
CA ILE A 139 -9.46 -9.39 4.60
C ILE A 139 -9.12 -7.93 4.30
N MET A 140 -9.31 -7.54 3.06
CA MET A 140 -9.33 -6.14 2.64
C MET A 140 -10.74 -5.74 2.25
N LEU A 141 -11.22 -4.66 2.84
CA LEU A 141 -12.49 -4.02 2.54
C LEU A 141 -12.23 -2.76 1.73
N THR A 142 -13.05 -2.51 0.70
CA THR A 142 -13.02 -1.26 -0.07
C THR A 142 -14.39 -0.59 0.03
N ASP A 143 -14.44 0.66 0.46
CA ASP A 143 -15.70 1.41 0.56
C ASP A 143 -16.15 2.00 -0.79
N ILE A 144 -17.36 2.57 -0.84
CA ILE A 144 -17.94 3.20 -2.04
C ILE A 144 -17.12 4.39 -2.57
N PHE A 145 -16.20 4.94 -1.79
CA PHE A 145 -15.30 6.02 -2.18
C PHE A 145 -13.91 5.53 -2.59
N GLY A 146 -13.66 4.21 -2.51
CA GLY A 146 -12.38 3.60 -2.83
C GLY A 146 -11.37 3.59 -1.68
N ASN A 147 -11.77 4.00 -0.47
CA ASN A 147 -10.92 3.86 0.71
C ASN A 147 -10.82 2.38 1.11
N ARG A 148 -9.65 1.99 1.55
CA ARG A 148 -9.35 0.61 1.92
C ARG A 148 -9.15 0.47 3.42
N TYR A 149 -9.53 -0.69 3.95
CA TYR A 149 -9.40 -1.05 5.35
C TYR A 149 -8.96 -2.50 5.46
N TYR A 150 -8.06 -2.80 6.39
CA TYR A 150 -7.66 -4.17 6.69
C TYR A 150 -8.37 -4.72 7.91
N ILE A 151 -8.70 -6.01 7.84
CA ILE A 151 -8.92 -6.89 8.97
C ILE A 151 -7.76 -7.89 8.95
N THR A 152 -6.86 -7.81 9.91
CA THR A 152 -5.63 -8.62 9.94
C THR A 152 -5.86 -10.03 10.44
N ASN A 153 -6.97 -10.27 11.18
CA ASN A 153 -7.37 -11.59 11.61
C ASN A 153 -8.89 -11.63 11.81
N ILE A 154 -9.59 -12.34 10.92
CA ILE A 154 -11.06 -12.49 10.99
C ILE A 154 -11.54 -13.21 12.27
N ASN A 155 -10.69 -14.05 12.85
CA ASN A 155 -11.03 -14.78 14.07
C ASN A 155 -11.15 -13.89 15.30
N ASN A 156 -10.70 -12.63 15.22
CA ASN A 156 -10.84 -11.63 16.28
C ASN A 156 -12.16 -10.84 16.17
N LEU A 157 -12.95 -11.08 15.12
CA LEU A 157 -14.24 -10.42 14.94
C LEU A 157 -15.33 -11.04 15.81
N ASP A 158 -16.33 -10.24 16.15
CA ASP A 158 -17.53 -10.74 16.82
C ASP A 158 -18.38 -11.62 15.88
N ASP A 159 -19.19 -12.51 16.47
CA ASP A 159 -20.01 -13.50 15.76
C ASP A 159 -20.96 -12.87 14.73
N LYS A 160 -21.47 -11.65 15.00
CA LYS A 160 -22.38 -10.95 14.11
C LYS A 160 -21.66 -10.48 12.85
N THR A 161 -20.48 -9.89 13.04
CA THR A 161 -19.64 -9.41 11.95
C THR A 161 -19.17 -10.58 11.09
N LEU A 162 -18.72 -11.67 11.70
CA LEU A 162 -18.33 -12.89 11.01
C LEU A 162 -19.45 -13.42 10.12
N LYS A 163 -20.66 -13.60 10.65
CA LYS A 163 -21.81 -14.11 9.90
C LYS A 163 -22.16 -13.29 8.67
N ILE A 164 -21.98 -11.97 8.73
CA ILE A 164 -22.25 -11.09 7.59
C ILE A 164 -21.14 -11.20 6.53
N LEU A 165 -19.89 -11.33 6.96
CA LEU A 165 -18.74 -11.39 6.05
C LEU A 165 -18.49 -12.80 5.49
N GLU A 166 -18.81 -13.87 6.22
CA GLU A 166 -18.57 -15.28 5.82
C GLU A 166 -19.12 -15.64 4.43
N ILE A 167 -20.16 -14.95 3.98
CA ILE A 167 -20.76 -15.18 2.66
C ILE A 167 -19.84 -14.71 1.54
N TRP A 168 -18.88 -13.82 1.85
CA TRP A 168 -18.07 -13.10 0.86
C TRP A 168 -16.56 -13.41 0.94
N ILE A 169 -16.12 -14.25 1.90
CA ILE A 169 -14.71 -14.60 2.19
C ILE A 169 -14.40 -16.14 2.05
#